data_6ca2f955185bfd3ad483ca96627f2b29
#
_entry.id   6ca2f955185bfd3ad483ca96627f2b29
#
_cell.length_a   1.000
_cell.length_b   1.000
_cell.length_c   1.000
_cell.angle_alpha   90.00
_cell.angle_beta   90.00
_cell.angle_gamma   90.00
#
_symmetry.space_group_name_H-M   'P 1'
#
loop_
_entity.id
_entity.type
_entity.pdbx_description
1 polymer ?
#
loop_
_entity_poly.entity_id
_entity_poly.type
_entity_poly.pdbx_seq_one_letter_code
_entity_poly.pdbx_strand_id
1 'polypeptide(L)'
;MALTKDQKQLVVDEVSSLLEGSKMTIAVEYKGIGVKSLQQLRKSAKNNGTVIKVIKNRLVVKALQSNSKLKDVDINDLEGQLLYAFNGEDEVAPAQTLATFAKTNPSLRFVGAITAEGQFMSPDEVKVLASLPSKNELVAQVIATLASPLNDVTNTLSGNLHALLDGVESKVSA
;
A
#
# COMPACT_ATOMS: atom_id res chain seq x y z
N MET A 1 0.62 -29.39 -15.36
CA MET A 1 -0.02 -30.50 -14.61
C MET A 1 -1.27 -29.98 -13.93
N ALA A 2 -2.35 -30.77 -13.93
CA ALA A 2 -3.55 -30.43 -13.17
C ALA A 2 -3.30 -30.69 -11.69
N LEU A 3 -3.62 -29.72 -10.81
CA LEU A 3 -3.55 -29.89 -9.36
C LEU A 3 -4.55 -30.97 -8.89
N THR A 4 -4.12 -31.85 -8.02
CA THR A 4 -5.00 -32.82 -7.35
C THR A 4 -6.00 -32.12 -6.43
N LYS A 5 -7.04 -32.82 -5.96
CA LYS A 5 -8.05 -32.25 -5.07
C LYS A 5 -7.41 -31.77 -3.76
N ASP A 6 -6.50 -32.56 -3.21
CA ASP A 6 -5.82 -32.27 -1.93
C ASP A 6 -4.87 -31.06 -2.08
N GLN A 7 -4.13 -31.00 -3.19
CA GLN A 7 -3.29 -29.82 -3.48
C GLN A 7 -4.10 -28.53 -3.65
N LYS A 8 -5.29 -28.60 -4.22
CA LYS A 8 -6.18 -27.43 -4.32
C LYS A 8 -6.65 -26.98 -2.95
N GLN A 9 -6.96 -27.92 -2.06
CA GLN A 9 -7.40 -27.61 -0.71
C GLN A 9 -6.27 -26.96 0.08
N LEU A 10 -5.05 -27.50 0.04
CA LEU A 10 -3.87 -26.89 0.67
C LEU A 10 -3.64 -25.45 0.20
N VAL A 11 -3.79 -25.18 -1.09
CA VAL A 11 -3.66 -23.81 -1.63
C VAL A 11 -4.78 -22.90 -1.10
N VAL A 12 -6.01 -23.40 -0.98
CA VAL A 12 -7.13 -22.62 -0.40
C VAL A 12 -6.85 -22.29 1.05
N ASP A 13 -6.39 -23.25 1.84
CA ASP A 13 -6.08 -23.08 3.26
C ASP A 13 -4.91 -22.07 3.45
N GLU A 14 -3.87 -22.18 2.60
CA GLU A 14 -2.76 -21.22 2.58
C GLU A 14 -3.22 -19.79 2.24
N VAL A 15 -4.10 -19.67 1.24
CA VAL A 15 -4.65 -18.35 0.84
C VAL A 15 -5.55 -17.80 1.92
N SER A 16 -6.38 -18.62 2.56
CA SER A 16 -7.23 -18.19 3.68
C SER A 16 -6.38 -17.64 4.84
N SER A 17 -5.31 -18.34 5.20
CA SER A 17 -4.38 -17.88 6.24
C SER A 17 -3.70 -16.53 5.86
N LEU A 18 -3.33 -16.36 4.58
CA LEU A 18 -2.75 -15.10 4.11
C LEU A 18 -3.78 -13.96 4.10
N LEU A 19 -5.03 -14.23 3.73
CA LEU A 19 -6.12 -13.24 3.75
C LEU A 19 -6.44 -12.81 5.17
N GLU A 20 -6.49 -13.74 6.13
CA GLU A 20 -6.73 -13.44 7.54
C GLU A 20 -5.60 -12.64 8.18
N GLY A 21 -4.35 -12.92 7.80
CA GLY A 21 -3.18 -12.20 8.27
C GLY A 21 -2.90 -10.90 7.54
N SER A 22 -3.57 -10.63 6.43
CA SER A 22 -3.33 -9.42 5.63
C SER A 22 -4.33 -8.31 5.96
N LYS A 23 -3.82 -7.08 6.07
CA LYS A 23 -4.65 -5.87 6.16
C LYS A 23 -5.19 -5.47 4.80
N MET A 24 -4.42 -5.74 3.75
CA MET A 24 -4.82 -5.43 2.38
C MET A 24 -4.28 -6.49 1.42
N THR A 25 -5.13 -6.86 0.47
CA THR A 25 -4.80 -7.75 -0.65
C THR A 25 -5.08 -7.04 -1.96
N ILE A 26 -4.06 -6.85 -2.79
CA ILE A 26 -4.21 -6.16 -4.08
C ILE A 26 -4.15 -7.19 -5.20
N ALA A 27 -5.13 -7.12 -6.11
CA ALA A 27 -5.19 -7.91 -7.33
C ALA A 27 -4.72 -7.06 -8.53
N VAL A 28 -3.75 -7.57 -9.27
CA VAL A 28 -3.22 -6.92 -10.47
C VAL A 28 -3.13 -7.90 -11.63
N GLU A 29 -3.43 -7.43 -12.82
CA GLU A 29 -3.20 -8.18 -14.04
C GLU A 29 -1.74 -8.05 -14.47
N TYR A 30 -1.08 -9.19 -14.77
CA TYR A 30 0.34 -9.24 -15.14
C TYR A 30 0.61 -9.80 -16.53
N LYS A 31 -0.37 -9.76 -17.43
CA LYS A 31 -0.25 -10.28 -18.78
C LYS A 31 0.88 -9.61 -19.55
N GLY A 32 1.80 -10.43 -20.10
CA GLY A 32 2.92 -9.92 -20.92
C GLY A 32 4.16 -9.50 -20.15
N ILE A 33 4.21 -9.68 -18.83
CA ILE A 33 5.39 -9.35 -18.02
C ILE A 33 6.41 -10.50 -18.07
N GLY A 34 7.68 -10.16 -18.32
CA GLY A 34 8.78 -11.12 -18.36
C GLY A 34 9.14 -11.69 -16.99
N VAL A 35 9.69 -12.91 -16.98
CA VAL A 35 10.07 -13.62 -15.74
C VAL A 35 11.08 -12.82 -14.89
N LYS A 36 12.07 -12.15 -15.52
CA LYS A 36 13.06 -11.32 -14.82
C LYS A 36 12.40 -10.18 -14.07
N SER A 37 11.46 -9.48 -14.70
CA SER A 37 10.71 -8.38 -14.09
C SER A 37 9.85 -8.86 -12.92
N LEU A 38 9.18 -10.02 -13.05
CA LEU A 38 8.44 -10.62 -11.93
C LEU A 38 9.32 -11.02 -10.75
N GLN A 39 10.54 -11.49 -11.01
CA GLN A 39 11.50 -11.79 -9.95
C GLN A 39 11.96 -10.52 -9.23
N GLN A 40 12.22 -9.44 -9.97
CA GLN A 40 12.54 -8.12 -9.40
C GLN A 40 11.38 -7.59 -8.54
N LEU A 41 10.14 -7.69 -9.04
CA LEU A 41 8.95 -7.31 -8.30
C LEU A 41 8.84 -8.10 -6.97
N ARG A 42 9.01 -9.42 -7.01
CA ARG A 42 8.98 -10.26 -5.80
C ARG A 42 10.07 -9.88 -4.79
N LYS A 43 11.28 -9.54 -5.29
CA LYS A 43 12.38 -9.11 -4.42
C LYS A 43 12.07 -7.77 -3.76
N SER A 44 11.59 -6.79 -4.51
CA SER A 44 11.19 -5.47 -3.99
C SER A 44 10.03 -5.58 -3.00
N ALA A 45 9.02 -6.38 -3.32
CA ALA A 45 7.87 -6.62 -2.45
C ALA A 45 8.27 -7.27 -1.11
N LYS A 46 9.17 -8.25 -1.16
CA LYS A 46 9.66 -8.93 0.04
C LYS A 46 10.36 -7.95 1.01
N ASN A 47 11.08 -6.95 0.51
CA ASN A 47 11.72 -5.94 1.33
C ASN A 47 10.69 -5.09 2.10
N ASN A 48 9.48 -4.94 1.57
CA ASN A 48 8.37 -4.18 2.16
C ASN A 48 7.35 -5.11 2.89
N GLY A 49 7.73 -6.32 3.26
CA GLY A 49 6.85 -7.26 3.95
C GLY A 49 5.66 -7.77 3.12
N THR A 50 5.67 -7.53 1.80
CA THR A 50 4.58 -7.93 0.90
C THR A 50 4.87 -9.30 0.27
N VAL A 51 3.92 -10.21 0.40
CA VAL A 51 3.98 -11.55 -0.21
C VAL A 51 3.24 -11.54 -1.53
N ILE A 52 3.92 -11.89 -2.62
CA ILE A 52 3.33 -11.94 -3.96
C ILE A 52 3.13 -13.39 -4.40
N LYS A 53 1.87 -13.76 -4.71
CA LYS A 53 1.51 -15.07 -5.21
C LYS A 53 0.65 -14.97 -6.47
N VAL A 54 0.86 -15.93 -7.38
CA VAL A 54 0.01 -16.13 -8.56
C VAL A 54 -0.84 -17.37 -8.28
N ILE A 55 -2.14 -17.17 -8.18
CA ILE A 55 -3.10 -18.19 -7.77
C ILE A 55 -4.26 -18.19 -8.78
N LYS A 56 -4.86 -19.35 -8.99
CA LYS A 56 -6.06 -19.44 -9.82
C LYS A 56 -7.22 -18.69 -9.15
N ASN A 57 -7.86 -17.77 -9.86
CA ASN A 57 -8.94 -16.94 -9.35
C ASN A 57 -10.04 -17.75 -8.63
N ARG A 58 -10.44 -18.91 -9.19
CA ARG A 58 -11.44 -19.79 -8.58
C ARG A 58 -11.05 -20.31 -7.18
N LEU A 59 -9.74 -20.43 -6.88
CA LEU A 59 -9.28 -20.85 -5.55
C LEU A 59 -9.32 -19.69 -4.57
N VAL A 60 -9.00 -18.48 -5.04
CA VAL A 60 -9.11 -17.25 -4.24
C VAL A 60 -10.57 -16.98 -3.90
N VAL A 61 -11.48 -17.10 -4.88
CA VAL A 61 -12.93 -16.98 -4.65
C VAL A 61 -13.43 -17.97 -3.58
N LYS A 62 -12.97 -19.23 -3.61
CA LYS A 62 -13.31 -20.20 -2.57
C LYS A 62 -12.75 -19.83 -1.20
N ALA A 63 -11.53 -19.30 -1.14
CA ALA A 63 -10.94 -18.84 0.11
C ALA A 63 -11.72 -17.64 0.68
N LEU A 64 -12.13 -16.68 -0.17
CA LEU A 64 -12.98 -15.55 0.21
C LEU A 64 -14.34 -16.01 0.75
N GLN A 65 -14.99 -16.96 0.07
CA GLN A 65 -16.28 -17.53 0.50
C GLN A 65 -16.18 -18.31 1.81
N SER A 66 -15.04 -18.92 2.10
CA SER A 66 -14.80 -19.63 3.36
C SER A 66 -14.64 -18.67 4.53
N ASN A 67 -14.26 -17.44 4.29
CA ASN A 67 -14.04 -16.42 5.31
C ASN A 67 -15.33 -15.61 5.53
N SER A 68 -15.86 -15.61 6.76
CA SER A 68 -17.15 -14.99 7.09
C SER A 68 -17.18 -13.48 6.84
N LYS A 69 -16.02 -12.81 6.93
CA LYS A 69 -15.87 -11.35 6.77
C LYS A 69 -15.78 -10.91 5.31
N LEU A 70 -15.44 -11.82 4.39
CA LEU A 70 -15.11 -11.50 2.99
C LEU A 70 -16.15 -12.06 2.01
N LYS A 71 -17.30 -12.54 2.49
CA LYS A 71 -18.34 -13.16 1.64
C LYS A 71 -19.03 -12.20 0.68
N ASP A 72 -19.13 -10.92 1.07
CA ASP A 72 -19.87 -9.90 0.33
C ASP A 72 -19.01 -9.13 -0.69
N VAL A 73 -17.76 -9.58 -0.90
CA VAL A 73 -16.85 -8.95 -1.88
C VAL A 73 -17.34 -9.24 -3.30
N ASP A 74 -17.49 -8.20 -4.11
CA ASP A 74 -17.78 -8.33 -5.53
C ASP A 74 -16.64 -9.07 -6.26
N ILE A 75 -16.94 -10.31 -6.65
CA ILE A 75 -15.97 -11.25 -7.22
C ILE A 75 -15.92 -11.14 -8.75
N ASN A 76 -16.89 -10.41 -9.35
CA ASN A 76 -17.08 -10.33 -10.81
C ASN A 76 -15.87 -9.75 -11.55
N ASP A 77 -15.08 -8.89 -10.88
CA ASP A 77 -13.93 -8.22 -11.48
C ASP A 77 -12.63 -9.04 -11.44
N LEU A 78 -12.64 -10.22 -10.77
CA LEU A 78 -11.46 -11.08 -10.65
C LEU A 78 -11.33 -12.03 -11.84
N GLU A 79 -11.24 -11.46 -13.06
CA GLU A 79 -11.03 -12.22 -14.28
C GLU A 79 -9.61 -12.08 -14.84
N GLY A 80 -9.18 -13.04 -15.65
CA GLY A 80 -7.89 -12.99 -16.35
C GLY A 80 -6.71 -13.57 -15.56
N GLN A 81 -5.50 -13.13 -15.91
CA GLN A 81 -4.25 -13.56 -15.29
C GLN A 81 -3.89 -12.63 -14.15
N LEU A 82 -4.31 -12.99 -12.93
CA LEU A 82 -4.13 -12.17 -11.75
C LEU A 82 -2.96 -12.63 -10.88
N LEU A 83 -2.30 -11.64 -10.34
CA LEU A 83 -1.28 -11.73 -9.32
C LEU A 83 -1.83 -11.06 -8.06
N TYR A 84 -1.68 -11.71 -6.92
CA TYR A 84 -2.16 -11.22 -5.62
C TYR A 84 -0.98 -10.82 -4.75
N ALA A 85 -1.04 -9.62 -4.20
CA ALA A 85 -0.08 -9.09 -3.25
C ALA A 85 -0.73 -8.95 -1.88
N PHE A 86 -0.20 -9.66 -0.88
CA PHE A 86 -0.69 -9.70 0.49
C PHE A 86 0.27 -8.95 1.40
N ASN A 87 -0.24 -8.06 2.27
CA ASN A 87 0.55 -7.40 3.30
C ASN A 87 -0.22 -7.34 4.61
N GLY A 88 0.41 -7.81 5.71
CA GLY A 88 -0.17 -7.82 7.05
C GLY A 88 0.18 -6.59 7.90
N GLU A 89 1.23 -5.87 7.55
CA GLU A 89 1.75 -4.76 8.37
C GLU A 89 1.25 -3.40 7.90
N ASP A 90 1.29 -3.18 6.58
CA ASP A 90 1.00 -1.89 5.96
C ASP A 90 0.00 -2.05 4.80
N GLU A 91 -0.97 -1.17 4.73
CA GLU A 91 -2.00 -1.14 3.69
C GLU A 91 -1.48 -0.45 2.41
N VAL A 92 -0.59 0.53 2.57
CA VAL A 92 -0.10 1.38 1.48
C VAL A 92 1.11 0.76 0.76
N ALA A 93 2.00 0.08 1.49
CA ALA A 93 3.24 -0.47 0.96
C ALA A 93 3.05 -1.38 -0.28
N PRO A 94 2.08 -2.31 -0.34
CA PRO A 94 1.87 -3.13 -1.52
C PRO A 94 1.41 -2.30 -2.73
N ALA A 95 0.54 -1.28 -2.52
CA ALA A 95 0.08 -0.39 -3.58
C ALA A 95 1.22 0.44 -4.17
N GLN A 96 2.08 1.02 -3.33
CA GLN A 96 3.25 1.79 -3.76
C GLN A 96 4.26 0.94 -4.54
N THR A 97 4.56 -0.27 -4.04
CA THR A 97 5.49 -1.19 -4.70
C THR A 97 5.00 -1.57 -6.10
N LEU A 98 3.71 -1.89 -6.21
CA LEU A 98 3.08 -2.23 -7.49
C LEU A 98 2.98 -1.01 -8.42
N ALA A 99 2.67 0.19 -7.91
CA ALA A 99 2.61 1.40 -8.71
C ALA A 99 3.99 1.83 -9.23
N THR A 100 5.03 1.72 -8.41
CA THR A 100 6.42 1.99 -8.84
C THR A 100 6.84 1.03 -9.94
N PHE A 101 6.46 -0.23 -9.82
CA PHE A 101 6.72 -1.25 -10.84
C PHE A 101 5.90 -1.02 -12.10
N ALA A 102 4.63 -0.58 -11.99
CA ALA A 102 3.76 -0.26 -13.13
C ALA A 102 4.31 0.89 -13.97
N LYS A 103 5.00 1.87 -13.38
CA LYS A 103 5.69 2.94 -14.12
C LYS A 103 6.78 2.39 -15.06
N THR A 104 7.45 1.32 -14.66
CA THR A 104 8.50 0.67 -15.46
C THR A 104 7.90 -0.38 -16.43
N ASN A 105 6.77 -0.97 -16.08
CA ASN A 105 6.11 -2.04 -16.85
C ASN A 105 4.62 -1.71 -17.02
N PRO A 106 4.23 -0.97 -18.08
CA PRO A 106 2.85 -0.52 -18.31
C PRO A 106 1.86 -1.66 -18.60
N SER A 107 2.36 -2.88 -18.77
CA SER A 107 1.53 -4.10 -18.90
C SER A 107 0.87 -4.52 -17.58
N LEU A 108 1.32 -3.97 -16.43
CA LEU A 108 0.71 -4.24 -15.13
C LEU A 108 -0.48 -3.30 -14.95
N ARG A 109 -1.67 -3.89 -14.73
CA ARG A 109 -2.90 -3.13 -14.50
C ARG A 109 -3.50 -3.50 -13.15
N PHE A 110 -3.90 -2.50 -12.39
CA PHE A 110 -4.67 -2.73 -11.18
C PHE A 110 -6.08 -3.17 -11.54
N VAL A 111 -6.55 -4.23 -10.90
CA VAL A 111 -7.92 -4.74 -11.02
C VAL A 111 -8.74 -4.29 -9.82
N GLY A 112 -8.16 -4.33 -8.63
CA GLY A 112 -8.78 -3.87 -7.40
C GLY A 112 -7.99 -4.30 -6.18
N ALA A 113 -8.50 -3.95 -5.01
CA ALA A 113 -7.96 -4.40 -3.75
C ALA A 113 -9.08 -4.84 -2.81
N ILE A 114 -8.75 -5.72 -1.88
CA ILE A 114 -9.65 -6.23 -0.85
C ILE A 114 -9.05 -5.84 0.49
N THR A 115 -9.81 -5.10 1.30
CA THR A 115 -9.43 -4.72 2.66
C THR A 115 -9.69 -5.86 3.64
N ALA A 116 -9.11 -5.80 4.84
CA ALA A 116 -9.38 -6.76 5.92
C ALA A 116 -10.85 -6.76 6.37
N GLU A 117 -11.57 -5.67 6.12
CA GLU A 117 -12.99 -5.50 6.45
C GLU A 117 -13.93 -6.12 5.41
N GLY A 118 -13.40 -6.61 4.28
CA GLY A 118 -14.19 -7.20 3.20
C GLY A 118 -14.73 -6.17 2.19
N GLN A 119 -14.22 -4.96 2.19
CA GLN A 119 -14.58 -3.97 1.18
C GLN A 119 -13.72 -4.16 -0.07
N PHE A 120 -14.36 -4.10 -1.23
CA PHE A 120 -13.66 -4.10 -2.52
C PHE A 120 -13.38 -2.65 -2.93
N MET A 121 -12.11 -2.37 -3.21
CA MET A 121 -11.66 -1.07 -3.69
C MET A 121 -11.48 -1.12 -5.21
N SER A 122 -11.97 -0.09 -5.88
CA SER A 122 -11.82 0.07 -7.33
C SER A 122 -10.36 0.30 -7.74
N PRO A 123 -9.99 0.06 -9.02
CA PRO A 123 -8.64 0.32 -9.50
C PRO A 123 -8.18 1.77 -9.32
N ASP A 124 -9.09 2.72 -9.39
CA ASP A 124 -8.75 4.15 -9.24
C ASP A 124 -8.48 4.51 -7.77
N GLU A 125 -9.23 3.95 -6.83
CA GLU A 125 -8.94 4.10 -5.40
C GLU A 125 -7.59 3.49 -5.02
N VAL A 126 -7.23 2.34 -5.60
CA VAL A 126 -5.91 1.73 -5.41
C VAL A 126 -4.79 2.63 -5.94
N LYS A 127 -5.00 3.33 -7.07
CA LYS A 127 -4.03 4.31 -7.58
C LYS A 127 -3.88 5.51 -6.65
N VAL A 128 -4.98 6.02 -6.08
CA VAL A 128 -4.95 7.10 -5.07
C VAL A 128 -4.17 6.62 -3.85
N LEU A 129 -4.46 5.42 -3.35
CA LEU A 129 -3.73 4.82 -2.23
C LEU A 129 -2.23 4.70 -2.51
N ALA A 130 -1.86 4.29 -3.73
CA ALA A 130 -0.47 4.17 -4.16
C ALA A 130 0.26 5.53 -4.26
N SER A 131 -0.47 6.63 -4.37
CA SER A 131 0.08 7.99 -4.40
C SER A 131 0.34 8.58 -3.00
N LEU A 132 -0.18 7.95 -1.94
CA LEU A 132 0.06 8.39 -0.57
C LEU A 132 1.52 8.17 -0.19
N PRO A 133 2.10 9.02 0.67
CA PRO A 133 3.42 8.78 1.27
C PRO A 133 3.45 7.48 2.09
N SER A 134 4.63 6.97 2.38
CA SER A 134 4.79 5.82 3.26
C SER A 134 4.25 6.12 4.67
N LYS A 135 3.90 5.09 5.42
CA LYS A 135 3.39 5.24 6.80
C LYS A 135 4.31 6.10 7.68
N ASN A 136 5.62 5.90 7.56
CA ASN A 136 6.60 6.66 8.33
C ASN A 136 6.64 8.14 7.91
N GLU A 137 6.50 8.42 6.62
CA GLU A 137 6.43 9.78 6.09
C GLU A 137 5.12 10.47 6.51
N LEU A 138 3.99 9.77 6.51
CA LEU A 138 2.71 10.29 7.01
C LEU A 138 2.80 10.65 8.50
N VAL A 139 3.38 9.77 9.32
CA VAL A 139 3.61 10.06 10.75
C VAL A 139 4.53 11.26 10.92
N ALA A 140 5.61 11.36 10.14
CA ALA A 140 6.52 12.51 10.18
C ALA A 140 5.81 13.82 9.77
N GLN A 141 4.95 13.78 8.74
CA GLN A 141 4.14 14.94 8.34
C GLN A 141 3.16 15.38 9.43
N VAL A 142 2.50 14.45 10.11
CA VAL A 142 1.61 14.77 11.24
C VAL A 142 2.39 15.41 12.37
N ILE A 143 3.56 14.87 12.74
CA ILE A 143 4.42 15.46 13.76
C ILE A 143 4.87 16.87 13.35
N ALA A 144 5.29 17.05 12.10
CA ALA A 144 5.72 18.34 11.57
C ALA A 144 4.58 19.39 11.59
N THR A 145 3.36 19.00 11.22
CA THR A 145 2.20 19.89 11.25
C THR A 145 1.81 20.29 12.69
N LEU A 146 1.95 19.37 13.65
CA LEU A 146 1.70 19.66 15.06
C LEU A 146 2.81 20.53 15.69
N ALA A 147 4.05 20.39 15.21
CA ALA A 147 5.18 21.18 15.67
C ALA A 147 5.26 22.58 15.02
N SER A 148 4.66 22.77 13.82
CA SER A 148 4.71 24.05 13.09
C SER A 148 4.25 25.25 13.91
N PRO A 149 3.08 25.24 14.61
CA PRO A 149 2.65 26.37 15.42
C PRO A 149 3.65 26.76 16.53
N LEU A 150 4.34 25.78 17.11
CA LEU A 150 5.35 26.03 18.14
C LEU A 150 6.59 26.71 17.55
N ASN A 151 7.03 26.25 16.37
CA ASN A 151 8.15 26.85 15.67
C ASN A 151 7.82 28.29 15.21
N ASP A 152 6.60 28.53 14.75
CA ASP A 152 6.16 29.86 14.33
C ASP A 152 6.13 30.83 15.50
N VAL A 153 5.67 30.41 16.67
CA VAL A 153 5.69 31.24 17.90
C VAL A 153 7.13 31.51 18.35
N THR A 154 8.00 30.52 18.37
CA THR A 154 9.41 30.71 18.76
C THR A 154 10.15 31.62 17.80
N ASN A 155 9.93 31.50 16.50
CA ASN A 155 10.54 32.34 15.48
C ASN A 155 10.03 33.78 15.57
N THR A 156 8.73 33.98 15.81
CA THR A 156 8.13 35.32 15.98
C THR A 156 8.67 36.01 17.22
N LEU A 157 8.79 35.30 18.36
CA LEU A 157 9.36 35.82 19.57
C LEU A 157 10.83 36.18 19.39
N SER A 158 11.61 35.32 18.78
CA SER A 158 13.04 35.56 18.50
C SER A 158 13.23 36.73 17.53
N GLY A 159 12.44 36.81 16.46
CA GLY A 159 12.49 37.92 15.51
C GLY A 159 12.11 39.27 16.11
N ASN A 160 11.07 39.31 16.98
CA ASN A 160 10.68 40.51 17.69
C ASN A 160 11.74 40.96 18.71
N LEU A 161 12.41 40.01 19.38
CA LEU A 161 13.49 40.30 20.30
C LEU A 161 14.70 40.90 19.57
N HIS A 162 15.08 40.38 18.43
CA HIS A 162 16.17 40.92 17.62
C HIS A 162 15.83 42.31 17.08
N ALA A 163 14.62 42.53 16.59
CA ALA A 163 14.18 43.83 16.12
C ALA A 163 14.18 44.89 17.24
N LEU A 164 13.85 44.51 18.50
CA LEU A 164 13.94 45.41 19.64
C LEU A 164 15.38 45.71 20.00
N LEU A 165 16.29 44.74 19.98
CA LEU A 165 17.71 44.93 20.26
C LEU A 165 18.35 45.88 19.22
N ASP A 166 18.09 45.63 17.95
CA ASP A 166 18.57 46.48 16.85
C ASP A 166 18.04 47.91 16.97
N GLY A 167 16.78 48.07 17.37
CA GLY A 167 16.17 49.38 17.61
C GLY A 167 16.75 50.10 18.83
N VAL A 168 17.19 49.41 19.85
CA VAL A 168 17.90 50.01 21.03
C VAL A 168 19.32 50.38 20.62
N GLU A 169 20.04 49.52 19.91
CA GLU A 169 21.40 49.76 19.44
C GLU A 169 21.49 50.97 18.54
N SER A 170 20.54 51.13 17.61
CA SER A 170 20.45 52.28 16.71
C SER A 170 20.18 53.60 17.43
N LYS A 171 19.47 53.56 18.59
CA LYS A 171 19.24 54.77 19.44
C LYS A 171 20.40 55.11 20.34
N VAL A 172 21.22 54.15 20.70
CA VAL A 172 22.40 54.37 21.56
C VAL A 172 23.59 54.85 20.75
N SER A 173 23.63 54.48 19.47
CA SER A 173 24.69 54.90 18.51
C SER A 173 24.43 56.24 17.78
N ALA A 174 23.26 56.84 18.01
CA ALA A 174 22.88 58.17 17.51
C ALA A 174 23.00 59.21 18.64
#